data_47a5c49630f7b0db54ea2f212e09467a
#
_entry.id   47a5c49630f7b0db54ea2f212e09467a
#
_cell.length_a   1.000
_cell.length_b   1.000
_cell.length_c   1.000
_cell.angle_alpha   90.00
_cell.angle_beta   90.00
_cell.angle_gamma   90.00
#
_symmetry.space_group_name_H-M   'P 1'
#
loop_
_entity.id
_entity.type
_entity.pdbx_description
1 polymer ?
#
loop_
_entity_poly.entity_id
_entity_poly.type
_entity_poly.pdbx_seq_one_letter_code
_entity_poly.pdbx_strand_id
1 'polypeptide(L)'
;MKRREFIKNTTLTLSLCPLLSACTSKNDKFYLEDDQLPKHVRLDICTLCQLDCPQCFMRLQEEEIQKLNGFGYVSFDTFKKFVDKHPYVKEIGVSNHGEIFLNPDLDEIIKYSYEKGIKLNAYSGVNLNTISETTAEYLVKYQFGDMVVSIDGASPETYAIYRRGGDFNKVLDNIKMINKYKKLYNSDKPRLIYKFIPFGHNEHEIEKAKEVAASLDMDIMFDVNYAPGYSPLKNPEKVKEQTRISNIDNNFSNFYDAYQNGEEWFFCTDLFKNPQINFNGELQGCCMCVTEHFGVNVFEVGLEKALKSVNVQYAKKMLSDFSVVEKPEIPCTGCQIYEFLKKRNKTVF
;
A
#
# COMPACT_ATOMS: atom_id res chain seq x y z
N MET A 1 -22.24 -14.62 6.24
CA MET A 1 -22.51 -14.17 4.84
C MET A 1 -21.47 -14.79 3.95
N LYS A 2 -21.83 -15.43 2.83
CA LYS A 2 -20.83 -16.05 1.95
C LYS A 2 -20.01 -14.93 1.29
N ARG A 3 -18.68 -15.07 1.22
CA ARG A 3 -17.72 -14.12 0.64
C ARG A 3 -18.19 -13.48 -0.68
N ARG A 4 -18.83 -14.27 -1.57
CA ARG A 4 -19.38 -13.78 -2.85
C ARG A 4 -20.51 -12.76 -2.71
N GLU A 5 -21.24 -12.76 -1.60
CA GLU A 5 -22.33 -11.80 -1.36
C GLU A 5 -21.82 -10.49 -0.76
N PHE A 6 -20.75 -10.55 0.05
CA PHE A 6 -20.09 -9.36 0.58
C PHE A 6 -19.45 -8.53 -0.54
N ILE A 7 -18.78 -9.21 -1.48
CA ILE A 7 -18.14 -8.57 -2.64
C ILE A 7 -19.19 -7.96 -3.60
N LYS A 8 -20.38 -8.51 -3.68
CA LYS A 8 -21.46 -7.98 -4.54
C LYS A 8 -22.12 -6.72 -3.99
N ASN A 9 -22.14 -6.55 -2.68
CA ASN A 9 -22.84 -5.45 -2.02
C ASN A 9 -21.93 -4.32 -1.53
N THR A 10 -20.64 -4.53 -1.52
CA THR A 10 -19.65 -3.49 -1.18
C THR A 10 -18.95 -3.12 -2.46
N THR A 11 -19.09 -1.88 -2.89
CA THR A 11 -18.23 -1.31 -3.94
C THR A 11 -16.82 -1.32 -3.38
N LEU A 12 -16.07 -2.36 -3.68
CA LEU A 12 -14.73 -2.58 -3.17
C LEU A 12 -13.80 -1.52 -3.73
N THR A 13 -13.19 -0.88 -2.88
CA THR A 13 -12.42 0.32 -3.01
C THR A 13 -10.95 -0.01 -3.05
N LEU A 14 -10.34 0.39 -4.12
CA LEU A 14 -8.93 0.17 -4.41
C LEU A 14 -8.09 1.22 -3.67
N SER A 15 -7.24 0.81 -2.73
CA SER A 15 -6.19 1.71 -2.29
C SER A 15 -5.15 1.84 -3.41
N LEU A 16 -5.24 2.93 -4.14
CA LEU A 16 -4.21 3.33 -5.09
C LEU A 16 -2.92 3.60 -4.34
N CYS A 17 -1.85 3.01 -4.81
CA CYS A 17 -0.51 3.43 -4.44
C CYS A 17 -0.12 4.56 -5.42
N PRO A 18 -0.28 5.85 -5.04
CA PRO A 18 -0.21 6.96 -6.00
C PRO A 18 1.19 7.39 -6.39
N LEU A 19 2.25 6.75 -5.91
CA LEU A 19 3.59 7.33 -5.97
C LEU A 19 4.59 6.62 -6.88
N LEU A 20 4.15 6.02 -7.98
CA LEU A 20 5.08 5.53 -9.01
C LEU A 20 5.03 6.34 -10.31
N SER A 21 4.62 7.61 -10.28
CA SER A 21 4.66 8.47 -11.49
C SER A 21 6.03 9.08 -11.79
N ALA A 22 7.08 8.71 -11.09
CA ALA A 22 8.43 9.15 -11.41
C ALA A 22 9.19 8.04 -12.15
N CYS A 23 9.36 8.24 -13.46
CA CYS A 23 10.21 7.48 -14.38
C CYS A 23 9.53 6.35 -15.18
N THR A 24 8.62 6.72 -16.11
CA THR A 24 8.52 5.93 -17.34
C THR A 24 8.26 6.86 -18.52
N SER A 25 9.07 6.75 -19.57
CA SER A 25 8.86 7.43 -20.83
C SER A 25 7.53 7.00 -21.47
N LYS A 26 6.84 7.92 -22.09
CA LYS A 26 5.48 7.79 -22.68
C LYS A 26 5.29 6.70 -23.75
N ASN A 27 6.26 5.79 -23.99
CA ASN A 27 6.22 4.84 -25.10
C ASN A 27 6.60 3.40 -24.75
N ASP A 28 6.76 3.04 -23.47
CA ASP A 28 7.04 1.65 -23.13
C ASP A 28 5.73 0.84 -23.12
N LYS A 29 5.43 0.20 -24.25
CA LYS A 29 4.56 -0.97 -24.25
C LYS A 29 5.20 -1.96 -23.29
N PHE A 30 4.52 -2.22 -22.16
CA PHE A 30 5.03 -3.07 -21.09
C PHE A 30 5.09 -4.53 -21.54
N TYR A 31 6.11 -4.88 -22.30
CA TYR A 31 6.52 -6.27 -22.42
C TYR A 31 7.37 -6.59 -21.19
N LEU A 32 6.81 -7.34 -20.24
CA LEU A 32 7.66 -8.02 -19.26
C LEU A 32 8.47 -9.04 -20.05
N GLU A 33 9.77 -8.80 -20.21
CA GLU A 33 10.68 -9.86 -20.62
C GLU A 33 10.51 -10.99 -19.61
N ASP A 34 10.29 -12.20 -20.09
CA ASP A 34 9.81 -13.36 -19.30
C ASP A 34 10.72 -13.77 -18.14
N ASP A 35 11.93 -13.20 -18.03
CA ASP A 35 12.98 -13.60 -17.07
C ASP A 35 13.49 -12.47 -16.15
N GLN A 36 12.94 -11.28 -16.17
CA GLN A 36 13.40 -10.22 -15.26
C GLN A 36 12.83 -10.41 -13.84
N LEU A 37 13.75 -10.71 -12.91
CA LEU A 37 13.41 -10.74 -11.48
C LEU A 37 13.05 -9.32 -10.98
N PRO A 38 11.98 -9.20 -10.16
CA PRO A 38 11.55 -7.90 -9.68
C PRO A 38 12.60 -7.26 -8.78
N LYS A 39 12.97 -6.02 -9.08
CA LYS A 39 13.85 -5.20 -8.24
C LYS A 39 13.11 -4.55 -7.08
N HIS A 40 11.80 -4.52 -7.16
CA HIS A 40 10.88 -3.96 -6.18
C HIS A 40 9.99 -5.07 -5.66
N VAL A 41 9.75 -5.09 -4.36
CA VAL A 41 8.80 -5.99 -3.71
C VAL A 41 8.01 -5.23 -2.66
N ARG A 42 6.82 -5.71 -2.34
CA ARG A 42 6.10 -5.33 -1.12
C ARG A 42 6.24 -6.46 -0.11
N LEU A 43 6.68 -6.12 1.08
CA LEU A 43 6.79 -7.06 2.19
C LEU A 43 6.13 -6.43 3.41
N ASP A 44 5.01 -6.98 3.84
CA ASP A 44 4.37 -6.55 5.08
C ASP A 44 5.23 -6.95 6.27
N ILE A 45 6.07 -6.03 6.75
CA ILE A 45 6.94 -6.32 7.90
C ILE A 45 6.17 -6.37 9.22
N CYS A 46 4.95 -5.82 9.28
CA CYS A 46 4.06 -5.93 10.42
C CYS A 46 2.60 -5.73 9.97
N THR A 47 1.74 -6.73 10.21
CA THR A 47 0.31 -6.68 9.91
C THR A 47 -0.55 -6.34 11.15
N LEU A 48 0.07 -6.23 12.32
CA LEU A 48 -0.58 -5.72 13.54
C LEU A 48 -0.88 -4.23 13.39
N CYS A 49 -1.99 -3.78 13.96
CA CYS A 49 -2.33 -2.35 14.03
C CYS A 49 -3.11 -2.08 15.32
N GLN A 50 -2.79 -0.96 16.00
CA GLN A 50 -3.48 -0.54 17.23
C GLN A 50 -4.72 0.31 16.95
N LEU A 51 -4.96 0.72 15.68
CA LEU A 51 -6.13 1.51 15.32
C LEU A 51 -7.30 0.64 14.90
N ASP A 52 -8.51 1.21 15.06
CA ASP A 52 -9.78 0.59 14.67
C ASP A 52 -10.51 1.44 13.62
N CYS A 53 -9.86 1.65 12.47
CA CYS A 53 -10.41 2.46 11.39
C CYS A 53 -11.62 1.77 10.76
N PRO A 54 -12.80 2.44 10.63
CA PRO A 54 -14.07 1.79 10.25
C PRO A 54 -14.11 1.11 8.89
N GLN A 55 -13.27 1.55 7.95
CA GLN A 55 -13.21 0.98 6.59
C GLN A 55 -11.87 0.32 6.29
N CYS A 56 -11.11 -0.05 7.32
CA CYS A 56 -9.86 -0.77 7.15
C CYS A 56 -10.15 -2.23 6.78
N PHE A 57 -9.60 -2.69 5.66
CA PHE A 57 -9.73 -4.08 5.22
C PHE A 57 -9.31 -5.08 6.28
N MET A 58 -8.21 -4.80 6.97
CA MET A 58 -7.69 -5.66 8.03
C MET A 58 -8.67 -5.83 9.19
N ARG A 59 -9.54 -4.84 9.43
CA ARG A 59 -10.59 -4.90 10.45
C ARG A 59 -11.88 -5.51 9.92
N LEU A 60 -12.28 -5.15 8.71
CA LEU A 60 -13.51 -5.67 8.09
C LEU A 60 -13.44 -7.17 7.81
N GLN A 61 -12.26 -7.72 7.66
CA GLN A 61 -12.01 -9.14 7.36
C GLN A 61 -11.16 -9.83 8.45
N GLU A 62 -11.13 -9.28 9.66
CA GLU A 62 -10.23 -9.72 10.74
C GLU A 62 -10.35 -11.23 11.03
N GLU A 63 -11.58 -11.76 11.15
CA GLU A 63 -11.79 -13.18 11.40
C GLU A 63 -11.29 -14.07 10.26
N GLU A 64 -11.47 -13.64 9.01
CA GLU A 64 -11.02 -14.40 7.84
C GLU A 64 -9.49 -14.35 7.72
N ILE A 65 -8.90 -13.19 7.91
CA ILE A 65 -7.44 -13.01 7.91
C ILE A 65 -6.81 -13.85 9.03
N GLN A 66 -7.39 -13.83 10.24
CA GLN A 66 -6.89 -14.61 11.35
C GLN A 66 -6.90 -16.12 11.07
N LYS A 67 -7.90 -16.60 10.33
CA LYS A 67 -8.00 -18.02 9.97
C LYS A 67 -7.02 -18.43 8.87
N LEU A 68 -6.76 -17.55 7.91
CA LEU A 68 -5.97 -17.87 6.72
C LEU A 68 -4.49 -17.51 6.88
N ASN A 69 -4.21 -16.29 7.28
CA ASN A 69 -2.86 -15.71 7.26
C ASN A 69 -2.35 -15.37 8.67
N GLY A 70 -3.27 -15.13 9.62
CA GLY A 70 -2.95 -14.57 10.93
C GLY A 70 -2.47 -13.12 10.88
N PHE A 71 -2.05 -12.63 12.06
CA PHE A 71 -1.42 -11.32 12.23
C PHE A 71 -0.06 -11.49 12.90
N GLY A 72 0.92 -10.69 12.50
CA GLY A 72 2.24 -10.77 13.09
C GLY A 72 3.22 -9.81 12.44
N TYR A 73 4.50 -10.11 12.62
CA TYR A 73 5.59 -9.31 12.07
C TYR A 73 6.75 -10.19 11.59
N VAL A 74 7.53 -9.65 10.69
CA VAL A 74 8.78 -10.29 10.22
C VAL A 74 9.87 -10.02 11.23
N SER A 75 10.53 -11.07 11.73
CA SER A 75 11.71 -10.92 12.60
C SER A 75 12.90 -10.42 11.78
N PHE A 76 13.84 -9.75 12.46
CA PHE A 76 15.07 -9.28 11.80
C PHE A 76 15.84 -10.42 11.11
N ASP A 77 15.95 -11.60 11.77
CA ASP A 77 16.63 -12.76 11.17
C ASP A 77 15.97 -13.23 9.87
N THR A 78 14.63 -13.23 9.82
CA THR A 78 13.88 -13.61 8.62
C THR A 78 14.06 -12.58 7.53
N PHE A 79 13.96 -11.29 7.87
CA PHE A 79 14.20 -10.19 6.95
C PHE A 79 15.62 -10.23 6.37
N LYS A 80 16.62 -10.43 7.23
CA LYS A 80 18.01 -10.56 6.84
C LYS A 80 18.24 -11.70 5.85
N LYS A 81 17.70 -12.90 6.15
CA LYS A 81 17.77 -14.06 5.25
C LYS A 81 17.12 -13.77 3.89
N PHE A 82 15.97 -13.10 3.89
CA PHE A 82 15.30 -12.69 2.65
C PHE A 82 16.18 -11.76 1.82
N VAL A 83 16.71 -10.70 2.41
CA VAL A 83 17.58 -9.72 1.74
C VAL A 83 18.85 -10.39 1.19
N ASP A 84 19.54 -11.19 2.01
CA ASP A 84 20.78 -11.87 1.61
C ASP A 84 20.57 -12.89 0.47
N LYS A 85 19.40 -13.52 0.44
CA LYS A 85 19.02 -14.48 -0.62
C LYS A 85 18.63 -13.80 -1.94
N HIS A 86 18.21 -12.52 -1.90
CA HIS A 86 17.68 -11.80 -3.07
C HIS A 86 18.44 -10.48 -3.34
N PRO A 87 19.75 -10.52 -3.64
CA PRO A 87 20.59 -9.31 -3.78
C PRO A 87 20.19 -8.41 -4.96
N TYR A 88 19.33 -8.89 -5.85
CA TYR A 88 18.76 -8.13 -6.96
C TYR A 88 17.62 -7.21 -6.52
N VAL A 89 16.99 -7.45 -5.37
CA VAL A 89 15.99 -6.56 -4.80
C VAL A 89 16.67 -5.26 -4.36
N LYS A 90 16.13 -4.11 -4.79
CA LYS A 90 16.68 -2.78 -4.53
C LYS A 90 15.76 -1.90 -3.74
N GLU A 91 14.47 -2.25 -3.72
CA GLU A 91 13.46 -1.49 -3.01
C GLU A 91 12.43 -2.40 -2.38
N ILE A 92 12.03 -2.10 -1.14
CA ILE A 92 10.99 -2.82 -0.40
C ILE A 92 9.96 -1.82 0.11
N GLY A 93 8.72 -1.95 -0.34
CA GLY A 93 7.56 -1.31 0.25
C GLY A 93 7.11 -2.07 1.50
N VAL A 94 7.12 -1.43 2.68
CA VAL A 94 6.98 -2.15 3.96
C VAL A 94 5.62 -1.96 4.65
N SER A 95 4.70 -1.23 4.06
CA SER A 95 3.47 -0.76 4.74
C SER A 95 2.19 -1.01 3.96
N ASN A 96 2.03 -2.14 3.27
CA ASN A 96 0.75 -2.38 2.57
C ASN A 96 -0.39 -2.66 3.58
N HIS A 97 -0.11 -3.45 4.61
CA HIS A 97 -1.05 -3.77 5.68
C HIS A 97 -0.44 -3.49 7.05
N GLY A 98 -1.30 -3.20 8.05
CA GLY A 98 -0.90 -3.02 9.44
C GLY A 98 -0.17 -1.71 9.75
N GLU A 99 0.70 -1.75 10.76
CA GLU A 99 1.50 -0.62 11.24
C GLU A 99 2.94 -1.03 11.50
N ILE A 100 3.86 -0.53 10.69
CA ILE A 100 5.27 -0.93 10.75
C ILE A 100 5.95 -0.61 12.08
N PHE A 101 5.51 0.45 12.78
CA PHE A 101 6.08 0.87 14.06
C PHE A 101 5.70 -0.04 15.23
N LEU A 102 4.89 -1.07 14.99
CA LEU A 102 4.64 -2.15 15.95
C LEU A 102 5.57 -3.35 15.75
N ASN A 103 6.41 -3.35 14.72
CA ASN A 103 7.45 -4.35 14.57
C ASN A 103 8.60 -4.06 15.56
N PRO A 104 8.90 -4.94 16.53
CA PRO A 104 9.96 -4.70 17.52
C PRO A 104 11.37 -4.66 16.90
N ASP A 105 11.55 -5.27 15.75
CA ASP A 105 12.85 -5.36 15.04
C ASP A 105 13.01 -4.28 13.95
N LEU A 106 12.11 -3.28 13.92
CA LEU A 106 12.10 -2.26 12.85
C LEU A 106 13.42 -1.50 12.75
N ASP A 107 14.04 -1.17 13.87
CA ASP A 107 15.28 -0.39 13.92
C ASP A 107 16.45 -1.15 13.25
N GLU A 108 16.57 -2.47 13.52
CA GLU A 108 17.55 -3.33 12.87
C GLU A 108 17.25 -3.50 11.38
N ILE A 109 15.98 -3.65 11.01
CA ILE A 109 15.54 -3.75 9.61
C ILE A 109 15.92 -2.49 8.83
N ILE A 110 15.66 -1.29 9.37
CA ILE A 110 16.00 0.00 8.74
C ILE A 110 17.52 0.09 8.53
N LYS A 111 18.30 -0.14 9.58
CA LYS A 111 19.76 -0.07 9.53
C LYS A 111 20.34 -1.05 8.51
N TYR A 112 19.92 -2.32 8.57
CA TYR A 112 20.42 -3.37 7.70
C TYR A 112 20.08 -3.11 6.23
N SER A 113 18.89 -2.62 5.94
CA SER A 113 18.48 -2.26 4.57
C SER A 113 19.39 -1.20 3.98
N TYR A 114 19.69 -0.15 4.76
CA TYR A 114 20.63 0.89 4.35
C TYR A 114 22.03 0.32 4.06
N GLU A 115 22.58 -0.53 4.95
CA GLU A 115 23.88 -1.17 4.79
C GLU A 115 23.95 -2.06 3.53
N LYS A 116 22.82 -2.64 3.12
CA LYS A 116 22.68 -3.46 1.91
C LYS A 116 22.32 -2.66 0.65
N GLY A 117 22.14 -1.35 0.76
CA GLY A 117 21.77 -0.49 -0.37
C GLY A 117 20.33 -0.73 -0.84
N ILE A 118 19.43 -1.15 0.06
CA ILE A 118 18.01 -1.35 -0.20
C ILE A 118 17.24 -0.14 0.32
N LYS A 119 16.44 0.45 -0.55
CA LYS A 119 15.55 1.54 -0.19
C LYS A 119 14.28 0.97 0.44
N LEU A 120 13.95 1.41 1.66
CA LEU A 120 12.66 1.13 2.30
C LEU A 120 11.70 2.28 2.06
N ASN A 121 10.43 1.97 1.78
CA ASN A 121 9.37 2.97 1.61
C ASN A 121 8.07 2.50 2.30
N ALA A 122 7.28 3.46 2.75
CA ALA A 122 5.97 3.24 3.34
C ALA A 122 4.89 3.97 2.52
N TYR A 123 4.64 3.48 1.29
CA TYR A 123 3.76 4.14 0.32
C TYR A 123 2.26 3.99 0.61
N SER A 124 1.85 2.87 1.21
CA SER A 124 0.42 2.61 1.46
C SER A 124 -0.09 3.32 2.70
N GLY A 125 0.83 3.75 3.57
CA GLY A 125 0.55 4.57 4.72
C GLY A 125 0.96 3.94 6.05
N VAL A 126 1.32 4.79 7.00
CA VAL A 126 1.55 4.48 8.41
C VAL A 126 0.67 5.39 9.26
N ASN A 127 0.30 4.96 10.47
CA ASN A 127 -0.48 5.80 11.36
C ASN A 127 0.38 6.68 12.29
N LEU A 128 1.64 6.31 12.46
CA LEU A 128 2.67 7.06 13.20
C LEU A 128 2.28 7.42 14.66
N ASN A 129 1.37 6.66 15.28
CA ASN A 129 1.00 6.88 16.68
C ASN A 129 2.04 6.33 17.66
N THR A 130 2.86 5.38 17.22
CA THR A 130 3.82 4.70 18.07
C THR A 130 5.20 4.72 17.42
N ILE A 131 6.08 5.59 17.89
CA ILE A 131 7.46 5.68 17.42
C ILE A 131 8.36 6.05 18.59
N SER A 132 9.53 5.42 18.69
CA SER A 132 10.57 5.77 19.64
C SER A 132 11.46 6.92 19.11
N GLU A 133 12.17 7.60 19.99
CA GLU A 133 13.16 8.60 19.58
C GLU A 133 14.28 7.97 18.74
N THR A 134 14.71 6.74 19.10
CA THR A 134 15.70 5.98 18.33
C THR A 134 15.19 5.67 16.92
N THR A 135 13.96 5.20 16.79
CA THR A 135 13.36 4.93 15.48
C THR A 135 13.27 6.19 14.64
N ALA A 136 12.85 7.33 15.23
CA ALA A 136 12.81 8.62 14.54
C ALA A 136 14.18 9.05 14.01
N GLU A 137 15.24 8.86 14.81
CA GLU A 137 16.61 9.08 14.40
C GLU A 137 17.03 8.15 13.26
N TYR A 138 16.72 6.86 13.37
CA TYR A 138 17.12 5.83 12.41
C TYR A 138 16.44 6.01 11.04
N LEU A 139 15.19 6.43 11.01
CA LEU A 139 14.51 6.80 9.76
C LEU A 139 15.30 7.85 8.96
N VAL A 140 15.89 8.82 9.65
CA VAL A 140 16.69 9.89 9.04
C VAL A 140 18.10 9.44 8.74
N LYS A 141 18.80 8.88 9.72
CA LYS A 141 20.20 8.47 9.65
C LYS A 141 20.45 7.42 8.57
N TYR A 142 19.53 6.49 8.44
CA TYR A 142 19.58 5.40 7.47
C TYR A 142 18.70 5.63 6.24
N GLN A 143 18.36 6.89 5.96
CA GLN A 143 17.79 7.35 4.70
C GLN A 143 16.53 6.57 4.27
N PHE A 144 15.60 6.31 5.22
CA PHE A 144 14.29 5.77 4.86
C PHE A 144 13.67 6.64 3.76
N GLY A 145 13.07 6.02 2.77
CA GLY A 145 12.60 6.72 1.56
C GLY A 145 11.34 7.57 1.79
N ASP A 146 10.30 7.29 1.02
CA ASP A 146 9.03 8.00 1.14
C ASP A 146 8.16 7.37 2.22
N MET A 147 7.55 8.19 3.06
CA MET A 147 6.67 7.76 4.15
C MET A 147 5.35 8.52 4.09
N VAL A 148 4.29 7.84 3.69
CA VAL A 148 2.93 8.35 3.68
C VAL A 148 2.36 8.20 5.09
N VAL A 149 1.99 9.31 5.72
CA VAL A 149 1.37 9.33 7.04
C VAL A 149 -0.13 9.50 6.88
N SER A 150 -0.88 8.49 7.29
CA SER A 150 -2.34 8.42 7.13
C SER A 150 -3.03 9.18 8.25
N ILE A 151 -3.41 10.44 8.02
CA ILE A 151 -3.95 11.34 9.04
C ILE A 151 -5.47 11.54 8.87
N ASP A 152 -5.93 11.87 7.66
CA ASP A 152 -7.36 11.95 7.30
C ASP A 152 -8.19 12.90 8.19
N GLY A 153 -7.60 13.97 8.66
CA GLY A 153 -8.21 15.04 9.43
C GLY A 153 -7.21 16.17 9.63
N ALA A 154 -7.65 17.37 10.02
CA ALA A 154 -6.79 18.49 10.37
C ALA A 154 -7.08 19.04 11.77
N SER A 155 -7.83 18.27 12.56
CA SER A 155 -8.13 18.51 13.98
C SER A 155 -8.25 17.18 14.72
N PRO A 156 -8.10 17.18 16.05
CA PRO A 156 -8.31 15.97 16.86
C PRO A 156 -9.71 15.37 16.65
N GLU A 157 -10.72 16.22 16.49
CA GLU A 157 -12.12 15.84 16.36
C GLU A 157 -12.37 15.05 15.07
N THR A 158 -11.94 15.57 13.93
CA THR A 158 -12.15 14.90 12.63
C THR A 158 -11.26 13.69 12.46
N TYR A 159 -10.01 13.76 12.96
CA TYR A 159 -9.08 12.62 12.98
C TYR A 159 -9.69 11.43 13.72
N ALA A 160 -10.24 11.64 14.92
CA ALA A 160 -10.77 10.58 15.78
C ALA A 160 -11.99 9.87 15.19
N ILE A 161 -12.75 10.51 14.28
CA ILE A 161 -13.91 9.88 13.63
C ILE A 161 -13.47 8.67 12.78
N TYR A 162 -12.39 8.80 12.05
CA TYR A 162 -11.90 7.72 11.17
C TYR A 162 -10.71 6.96 11.77
N ARG A 163 -9.71 7.65 12.31
CA ARG A 163 -8.49 7.05 12.90
C ARG A 163 -8.72 6.67 14.37
N ARG A 164 -9.75 5.85 14.61
CA ARG A 164 -10.18 5.44 15.95
C ARG A 164 -9.06 4.77 16.73
N GLY A 165 -8.88 5.16 17.98
CA GLY A 165 -7.81 4.68 18.85
C GLY A 165 -6.48 5.42 18.68
N GLY A 166 -6.38 6.34 17.72
CA GLY A 166 -5.20 7.19 17.53
C GLY A 166 -5.32 8.55 18.22
N ASP A 167 -4.18 9.23 18.33
CA ASP A 167 -4.05 10.57 18.89
C ASP A 167 -3.40 11.51 17.86
N PHE A 168 -4.20 12.47 17.39
CA PHE A 168 -3.79 13.45 16.38
C PHE A 168 -2.53 14.26 16.81
N ASN A 169 -2.54 14.76 18.05
CA ASN A 169 -1.43 15.57 18.55
C ASN A 169 -0.14 14.76 18.65
N LYS A 170 -0.24 13.52 19.09
CA LYS A 170 0.89 12.58 19.16
C LYS A 170 1.48 12.30 17.77
N VAL A 171 0.64 12.15 16.74
CA VAL A 171 1.12 12.00 15.35
C VAL A 171 1.88 13.24 14.91
N LEU A 172 1.36 14.45 15.17
CA LEU A 172 2.06 15.68 14.81
C LEU A 172 3.38 15.84 15.58
N ASP A 173 3.44 15.48 16.85
CA ASP A 173 4.66 15.53 17.66
C ASP A 173 5.71 14.52 17.17
N ASN A 174 5.28 13.32 16.76
CA ASN A 174 6.16 12.33 16.13
C ASN A 174 6.73 12.84 14.79
N ILE A 175 5.93 13.52 13.98
CA ILE A 175 6.42 14.18 12.75
C ILE A 175 7.46 15.26 13.06
N LYS A 176 7.20 16.12 14.07
CA LYS A 176 8.17 17.14 14.52
C LYS A 176 9.47 16.51 15.01
N MET A 177 9.38 15.36 15.69
CA MET A 177 10.55 14.60 16.16
C MET A 177 11.40 14.11 14.98
N ILE A 178 10.80 13.55 13.92
CA ILE A 178 11.52 13.17 12.70
C ILE A 178 12.15 14.40 12.06
N ASN A 179 11.42 15.51 11.92
CA ASN A 179 11.94 16.75 11.34
C ASN A 179 13.09 17.38 12.16
N LYS A 180 13.10 17.20 13.49
CA LYS A 180 14.26 17.56 14.34
C LYS A 180 15.51 16.80 13.88
N TYR A 181 15.41 15.50 13.64
CA TYR A 181 16.54 14.69 13.15
C TYR A 181 16.90 15.01 11.70
N LYS A 182 15.94 15.29 10.83
CA LYS A 182 16.23 15.78 9.45
C LYS A 182 17.11 17.03 9.49
N LYS A 183 16.80 17.98 10.35
CA LYS A 183 17.63 19.20 10.55
C LYS A 183 19.01 18.84 11.12
N LEU A 184 19.08 17.97 12.12
CA LEU A 184 20.32 17.58 12.78
C LEU A 184 21.29 16.88 11.82
N TYR A 185 20.78 16.00 10.95
CA TYR A 185 21.58 15.24 9.97
C TYR A 185 21.70 15.95 8.62
N ASN A 186 21.13 17.14 8.45
CA ASN A 186 21.03 17.84 7.16
C ASN A 186 20.51 16.91 6.04
N SER A 187 19.41 16.19 6.33
CA SER A 187 18.81 15.19 5.45
C SER A 187 17.44 15.63 4.97
N ASP A 188 17.10 15.31 3.71
CA ASP A 188 15.75 15.43 3.16
C ASP A 188 14.90 14.16 3.40
N LYS A 189 15.52 13.11 3.96
CA LYS A 189 14.85 11.81 4.20
C LYS A 189 14.51 11.61 5.68
N PRO A 190 13.39 10.88 5.93
CA PRO A 190 12.38 10.43 4.96
C PRO A 190 11.61 11.62 4.36
N ARG A 191 11.17 11.46 3.09
CA ARG A 191 10.18 12.37 2.52
C ARG A 191 8.83 12.07 3.17
N LEU A 192 8.30 13.03 3.91
CA LEU A 192 7.04 12.87 4.64
C LEU A 192 5.87 13.36 3.79
N ILE A 193 4.81 12.55 3.72
CA ILE A 193 3.63 12.85 2.92
C ILE A 193 2.39 12.74 3.80
N TYR A 194 1.68 13.84 3.95
CA TYR A 194 0.42 13.90 4.68
C TYR A 194 -0.69 13.33 3.80
N LYS A 195 -1.20 12.16 4.12
CA LYS A 195 -2.34 11.57 3.41
C LYS A 195 -3.65 12.04 4.02
N PHE A 196 -4.54 12.53 3.17
CA PHE A 196 -5.87 12.97 3.53
C PHE A 196 -6.90 12.37 2.58
N ILE A 197 -7.79 11.55 3.10
CA ILE A 197 -8.96 11.03 2.39
C ILE A 197 -10.14 11.95 2.71
N PRO A 198 -10.72 12.65 1.72
CA PRO A 198 -11.91 13.46 1.95
C PRO A 198 -13.12 12.56 2.24
N PHE A 199 -13.75 12.82 3.39
CA PHE A 199 -15.02 12.25 3.83
C PHE A 199 -16.00 13.36 4.09
N GLY A 200 -17.31 13.10 4.13
CA GLY A 200 -18.32 14.09 4.46
C GLY A 200 -18.19 14.71 5.87
N HIS A 201 -17.42 14.07 6.77
CA HIS A 201 -17.14 14.63 8.10
C HIS A 201 -15.89 15.51 8.16
N ASN A 202 -14.95 15.41 7.19
CA ASN A 202 -13.68 16.16 7.20
C ASN A 202 -13.47 17.04 5.96
N GLU A 203 -14.33 16.98 4.91
CA GLU A 203 -14.13 17.74 3.66
C GLU A 203 -13.99 19.25 3.85
N HIS A 204 -14.51 19.78 4.94
CA HIS A 204 -14.39 21.20 5.28
C HIS A 204 -13.01 21.60 5.79
N GLU A 205 -12.14 20.62 6.11
CA GLU A 205 -10.80 20.85 6.62
C GLU A 205 -9.69 20.75 5.54
N ILE A 206 -10.01 20.58 4.26
CA ILE A 206 -9.02 20.38 3.19
C ILE A 206 -7.98 21.51 3.18
N GLU A 207 -8.39 22.78 3.24
CA GLU A 207 -7.43 23.89 3.25
C GLU A 207 -6.59 23.92 4.53
N LYS A 208 -7.20 23.65 5.67
CA LYS A 208 -6.48 23.53 6.94
C LYS A 208 -5.47 22.38 6.93
N ALA A 209 -5.81 21.25 6.27
CA ALA A 209 -4.88 20.13 6.13
C ALA A 209 -3.64 20.53 5.30
N LYS A 210 -3.82 21.33 4.24
CA LYS A 210 -2.68 21.89 3.47
C LYS A 210 -1.79 22.79 4.34
N GLU A 211 -2.39 23.64 5.16
CA GLU A 211 -1.65 24.51 6.08
C GLU A 211 -0.88 23.70 7.14
N VAL A 212 -1.53 22.68 7.73
CA VAL A 212 -0.88 21.80 8.72
C VAL A 212 0.28 21.04 8.06
N ALA A 213 0.08 20.45 6.88
CA ALA A 213 1.14 19.74 6.16
C ALA A 213 2.35 20.66 5.88
N ALA A 214 2.09 21.88 5.35
CA ALA A 214 3.14 22.86 5.09
C ALA A 214 3.90 23.28 6.36
N SER A 215 3.19 23.45 7.49
CA SER A 215 3.80 23.80 8.78
C SER A 215 4.71 22.71 9.35
N LEU A 216 4.52 21.47 8.89
CA LEU A 216 5.26 20.27 9.30
C LEU A 216 6.32 19.83 8.27
N ASP A 217 6.60 20.64 7.26
CA ASP A 217 7.52 20.29 6.16
C ASP A 217 7.15 18.95 5.50
N MET A 218 5.84 18.79 5.21
CA MET A 218 5.29 17.63 4.54
C MET A 218 4.69 18.00 3.19
N ASP A 219 4.82 17.11 2.21
CA ASP A 219 3.94 17.14 1.05
C ASP A 219 2.52 16.71 1.47
N ILE A 220 1.51 17.13 0.72
CA ILE A 220 0.14 16.64 0.94
C ILE A 220 -0.32 15.80 -0.25
N MET A 221 -0.97 14.69 0.07
CA MET A 221 -1.60 13.79 -0.89
C MET A 221 -3.06 13.60 -0.53
N PHE A 222 -3.92 13.86 -1.50
CA PHE A 222 -5.35 13.54 -1.38
C PHE A 222 -5.62 12.21 -2.06
N ASP A 223 -6.36 11.34 -1.37
CA ASP A 223 -6.72 10.02 -1.87
C ASP A 223 -8.26 9.89 -1.89
N VAL A 224 -8.78 8.93 -2.66
CA VAL A 224 -10.22 8.75 -2.79
C VAL A 224 -10.81 8.00 -1.58
N ASN A 225 -12.08 8.26 -1.27
CA ASN A 225 -12.82 7.44 -0.32
C ASN A 225 -13.24 6.13 -1.01
N TYR A 226 -12.57 5.05 -0.66
CA TYR A 226 -12.82 3.73 -1.23
C TYR A 226 -14.09 3.05 -0.73
N ALA A 227 -14.74 3.61 0.26
CA ALA A 227 -16.05 3.19 0.75
C ALA A 227 -17.03 4.36 0.67
N PRO A 228 -17.49 4.73 -0.54
CA PRO A 228 -18.28 5.96 -0.74
C PRO A 228 -19.57 6.02 0.08
N GLY A 229 -20.10 4.86 0.51
CA GLY A 229 -21.21 4.78 1.45
C GLY A 229 -20.86 5.14 2.90
N TYR A 230 -19.56 5.16 3.26
CA TYR A 230 -19.11 5.62 4.56
C TYR A 230 -18.81 7.11 4.51
N SER A 231 -19.59 7.89 5.31
CA SER A 231 -19.42 9.35 5.39
C SER A 231 -19.33 10.02 4.00
N PRO A 232 -20.39 9.92 3.18
CA PRO A 232 -20.39 10.42 1.81
C PRO A 232 -20.16 11.94 1.77
N LEU A 233 -19.48 12.39 0.72
CA LEU A 233 -19.18 13.81 0.51
C LEU A 233 -20.48 14.61 0.39
N LYS A 234 -20.51 15.80 1.02
CA LYS A 234 -21.62 16.75 0.94
C LYS A 234 -21.47 17.70 -0.25
N ASN A 235 -20.22 18.01 -0.61
CA ASN A 235 -19.89 18.94 -1.69
C ASN A 235 -18.81 18.37 -2.63
N PRO A 236 -19.11 17.30 -3.41
CA PRO A 236 -18.11 16.62 -4.25
C PRO A 236 -17.38 17.54 -5.22
N GLU A 237 -18.09 18.48 -5.86
CA GLU A 237 -17.46 19.40 -6.83
C GLU A 237 -16.44 20.34 -6.18
N LYS A 238 -16.75 20.86 -4.98
CA LYS A 238 -15.77 21.65 -4.22
C LYS A 238 -14.55 20.82 -3.82
N VAL A 239 -14.75 19.57 -3.43
CA VAL A 239 -13.66 18.64 -3.09
C VAL A 239 -12.78 18.38 -4.32
N LYS A 240 -13.36 18.14 -5.50
CA LYS A 240 -12.61 18.01 -6.77
C LYS A 240 -11.75 19.23 -7.05
N GLU A 241 -12.32 20.42 -6.93
CA GLU A 241 -11.61 21.68 -7.15
C GLU A 241 -10.41 21.82 -6.18
N GLN A 242 -10.64 21.56 -4.91
CA GLN A 242 -9.62 21.73 -3.87
C GLN A 242 -8.52 20.67 -3.89
N THR A 243 -8.84 19.42 -4.24
CA THR A 243 -7.92 18.29 -4.19
C THR A 243 -7.34 17.89 -5.53
N ARG A 244 -7.99 18.28 -6.64
CA ARG A 244 -7.70 17.87 -8.01
C ARG A 244 -7.84 16.36 -8.24
N ILE A 245 -8.58 15.65 -7.39
CA ILE A 245 -8.92 14.25 -7.61
C ILE A 245 -9.90 14.17 -8.77
N SER A 246 -9.51 13.53 -9.87
CA SER A 246 -10.37 13.35 -11.06
C SER A 246 -11.44 12.29 -10.85
N ASN A 247 -11.13 11.22 -10.13
CA ASN A 247 -12.00 10.06 -9.92
C ASN A 247 -12.57 9.98 -8.51
N ILE A 248 -13.24 11.04 -8.08
CA ILE A 248 -13.80 11.11 -6.71
C ILE A 248 -14.92 10.09 -6.47
N ASP A 249 -15.56 9.61 -7.54
CA ASP A 249 -16.65 8.63 -7.48
C ASP A 249 -16.14 7.18 -7.44
N ASN A 250 -14.81 6.99 -7.44
CA ASN A 250 -14.16 5.67 -7.46
C ASN A 250 -14.71 4.74 -8.57
N ASN A 251 -14.77 5.24 -9.80
CA ASN A 251 -15.32 4.54 -10.94
C ASN A 251 -14.20 3.83 -11.73
N PHE A 252 -14.24 2.50 -11.82
CA PHE A 252 -13.26 1.71 -12.57
C PHE A 252 -13.10 2.11 -14.04
N SER A 253 -14.17 2.59 -14.69
CA SER A 253 -14.07 3.09 -16.06
C SER A 253 -13.11 4.26 -16.16
N ASN A 254 -13.19 5.21 -15.22
CA ASN A 254 -12.33 6.38 -15.22
C ASN A 254 -10.86 5.99 -14.96
N PHE A 255 -10.60 5.02 -14.09
CA PHE A 255 -9.26 4.46 -13.90
C PHE A 255 -8.71 3.84 -15.17
N TYR A 256 -9.56 3.05 -15.84
CA TYR A 256 -9.14 2.40 -17.07
C TYR A 256 -8.84 3.43 -18.18
N ASP A 257 -9.65 4.47 -18.30
CA ASP A 257 -9.46 5.53 -19.28
C ASP A 257 -8.17 6.32 -18.99
N ALA A 258 -7.88 6.64 -17.72
CA ALA A 258 -6.63 7.23 -17.28
C ALA A 258 -5.42 6.35 -17.62
N TYR A 259 -5.51 5.04 -17.38
CA TYR A 259 -4.48 4.07 -17.76
C TYR A 259 -4.23 4.04 -19.27
N GLN A 260 -5.30 4.03 -20.11
CA GLN A 260 -5.17 4.03 -21.58
C GLN A 260 -4.50 5.32 -22.09
N ASN A 261 -4.67 6.43 -21.37
CA ASN A 261 -4.05 7.70 -21.66
C ASN A 261 -2.61 7.82 -21.13
N GLY A 262 -2.09 6.77 -20.49
CA GLY A 262 -0.75 6.75 -19.89
C GLY A 262 -0.64 7.56 -18.60
N GLU A 263 -1.75 7.85 -17.95
CA GLU A 263 -1.82 8.63 -16.71
C GLU A 263 -1.71 7.75 -15.47
N GLU A 264 -2.14 6.48 -15.56
CA GLU A 264 -2.12 5.52 -14.47
C GLU A 264 -1.71 4.11 -14.95
N TRP A 265 -1.32 3.25 -14.03
CA TRP A 265 -0.91 1.87 -14.33
C TRP A 265 -1.82 0.85 -13.65
N PHE A 266 -1.84 -0.37 -14.20
CA PHE A 266 -2.77 -1.41 -13.76
C PHE A 266 -2.13 -2.36 -12.75
N PHE A 267 -2.82 -2.63 -11.63
CA PHE A 267 -2.34 -3.46 -10.53
C PHE A 267 -2.00 -4.91 -10.90
N CYS A 268 -2.63 -5.44 -11.95
CA CYS A 268 -2.38 -6.83 -12.35
C CYS A 268 -0.93 -7.10 -12.73
N THR A 269 -0.15 -6.06 -13.08
CA THR A 269 1.29 -6.19 -13.31
C THR A 269 2.10 -6.33 -12.03
N ASP A 270 1.52 -6.00 -10.86
CA ASP A 270 2.21 -6.02 -9.57
C ASP A 270 2.66 -7.41 -9.16
N LEU A 271 1.88 -8.44 -9.49
CA LEU A 271 2.28 -9.83 -9.25
C LEU A 271 3.70 -10.13 -9.76
N PHE A 272 4.15 -9.44 -10.80
CA PHE A 272 5.44 -9.70 -11.45
C PHE A 272 6.46 -8.58 -11.21
N LYS A 273 6.02 -7.33 -11.02
CA LYS A 273 6.90 -6.16 -10.87
C LYS A 273 7.13 -5.77 -9.42
N ASN A 274 6.08 -5.86 -8.60
CA ASN A 274 6.05 -5.47 -7.19
C ASN A 274 5.27 -6.52 -6.36
N PRO A 275 5.67 -7.82 -6.41
CA PRO A 275 4.91 -8.87 -5.75
C PRO A 275 4.73 -8.57 -4.26
N GLN A 276 3.50 -8.80 -3.78
CA GLN A 276 3.15 -8.65 -2.38
C GLN A 276 3.45 -9.94 -1.62
N ILE A 277 4.25 -9.81 -0.58
CA ILE A 277 4.65 -10.90 0.34
C ILE A 277 4.10 -10.55 1.72
N ASN A 278 3.38 -11.47 2.33
CA ASN A 278 2.88 -11.29 3.68
C ASN A 278 3.99 -11.51 4.73
N PHE A 279 3.77 -11.06 5.96
CA PHE A 279 4.74 -11.19 7.07
C PHE A 279 5.20 -12.63 7.32
N ASN A 280 4.37 -13.63 7.04
CA ASN A 280 4.67 -15.05 7.19
C ASN A 280 5.37 -15.67 5.96
N GLY A 281 5.65 -14.87 4.91
CA GLY A 281 6.32 -15.28 3.70
C GLY A 281 5.38 -15.75 2.57
N GLU A 282 4.09 -15.83 2.78
CA GLU A 282 3.14 -16.21 1.74
C GLU A 282 3.06 -15.17 0.62
N LEU A 283 3.14 -15.64 -0.63
CA LEU A 283 3.02 -14.79 -1.80
C LEU A 283 1.53 -14.48 -2.06
N GLN A 284 1.12 -13.26 -1.75
CA GLN A 284 -0.24 -12.77 -2.01
C GLN A 284 -0.41 -12.27 -3.45
N GLY A 285 0.68 -11.89 -4.10
CA GLY A 285 0.73 -11.51 -5.49
C GLY A 285 0.62 -10.00 -5.72
N CYS A 286 -0.51 -9.38 -5.44
CA CYS A 286 -0.69 -7.93 -5.54
C CYS A 286 -1.28 -7.35 -4.25
N CYS A 287 -1.24 -6.01 -4.13
CA CYS A 287 -1.70 -5.29 -2.93
C CYS A 287 -3.21 -5.42 -2.63
N MET A 288 -3.97 -5.99 -3.56
CA MET A 288 -5.42 -6.20 -3.42
C MET A 288 -5.79 -7.52 -2.71
N CYS A 289 -4.84 -8.45 -2.60
CA CYS A 289 -5.07 -9.75 -1.97
C CYS A 289 -4.71 -9.69 -0.49
N VAL A 290 -5.70 -9.59 0.39
CA VAL A 290 -5.51 -9.61 1.86
C VAL A 290 -5.75 -10.98 2.47
N THR A 291 -6.66 -11.76 1.89
CA THR A 291 -7.07 -13.07 2.42
C THR A 291 -6.57 -14.25 1.59
N GLU A 292 -6.12 -14.03 0.37
CA GLU A 292 -5.69 -15.07 -0.56
C GLU A 292 -4.19 -15.03 -0.83
N HIS A 293 -3.63 -16.16 -1.17
CA HIS A 293 -2.23 -16.31 -1.55
C HIS A 293 -2.08 -17.40 -2.63
N PHE A 294 -0.94 -17.43 -3.28
CA PHE A 294 -0.63 -18.37 -4.37
C PHE A 294 -0.23 -19.79 -3.89
N GLY A 295 -0.34 -20.08 -2.58
CA GLY A 295 0.03 -21.38 -2.03
C GLY A 295 1.53 -21.64 -2.06
N VAL A 296 2.36 -20.60 -2.02
CA VAL A 296 3.81 -20.70 -2.00
C VAL A 296 4.41 -19.72 -1.02
N ASN A 297 5.39 -20.18 -0.22
CA ASN A 297 6.09 -19.38 0.77
C ASN A 297 7.45 -18.91 0.24
N VAL A 298 7.61 -17.60 0.09
CA VAL A 298 8.82 -16.97 -0.45
C VAL A 298 10.02 -17.15 0.47
N PHE A 299 9.82 -17.16 1.78
CA PHE A 299 10.92 -17.32 2.74
C PHE A 299 11.52 -18.73 2.66
N GLU A 300 10.71 -19.74 2.34
CA GLU A 300 11.16 -21.13 2.17
C GLU A 300 11.83 -21.33 0.82
N VAL A 301 11.10 -21.09 -0.27
CA VAL A 301 11.60 -21.46 -1.61
C VAL A 301 12.44 -20.37 -2.27
N GLY A 302 12.28 -19.10 -1.90
CA GLY A 302 12.85 -17.92 -2.52
C GLY A 302 11.94 -17.32 -3.59
N LEU A 303 12.11 -16.02 -3.83
CA LEU A 303 11.21 -15.20 -4.67
C LEU A 303 11.15 -15.71 -6.12
N GLU A 304 12.31 -16.03 -6.72
CA GLU A 304 12.35 -16.54 -8.09
C GLU A 304 11.53 -17.83 -8.27
N LYS A 305 11.71 -18.81 -7.36
CA LYS A 305 10.95 -20.06 -7.42
C LYS A 305 9.47 -19.83 -7.14
N ALA A 306 9.14 -18.94 -6.22
CA ALA A 306 7.77 -18.59 -5.92
C ALA A 306 7.06 -17.98 -7.14
N LEU A 307 7.70 -17.06 -7.86
CA LEU A 307 7.16 -16.46 -9.07
C LEU A 307 7.04 -17.44 -10.24
N LYS A 308 7.85 -18.49 -10.26
CA LYS A 308 7.78 -19.60 -11.23
C LYS A 308 6.82 -20.74 -10.80
N SER A 309 6.13 -20.61 -9.67
CA SER A 309 5.18 -21.64 -9.20
C SER A 309 4.00 -21.79 -10.15
N VAL A 310 3.39 -22.99 -10.11
CA VAL A 310 2.29 -23.36 -11.02
C VAL A 310 1.13 -22.36 -10.97
N ASN A 311 0.72 -21.96 -9.75
CA ASN A 311 -0.40 -21.05 -9.57
C ASN A 311 -0.10 -19.62 -10.06
N VAL A 312 1.12 -19.12 -9.86
CA VAL A 312 1.55 -17.80 -10.37
C VAL A 312 1.59 -17.82 -11.91
N GLN A 313 2.15 -18.86 -12.49
CA GLN A 313 2.20 -19.00 -13.96
C GLN A 313 0.79 -19.21 -14.55
N TYR A 314 -0.11 -19.85 -13.82
CA TYR A 314 -1.50 -19.97 -14.24
C TYR A 314 -2.22 -18.61 -14.22
N ALA A 315 -2.00 -17.79 -13.19
CA ALA A 315 -2.51 -16.41 -13.15
C ALA A 315 -1.99 -15.56 -14.31
N LYS A 316 -0.69 -15.69 -14.66
CA LYS A 316 -0.12 -15.04 -15.84
C LYS A 316 -0.88 -15.42 -17.12
N LYS A 317 -1.15 -16.71 -17.30
CA LYS A 317 -1.97 -17.20 -18.42
C LYS A 317 -3.37 -16.58 -18.44
N MET A 318 -4.06 -16.55 -17.29
CA MET A 318 -5.40 -15.95 -17.19
C MET A 318 -5.39 -14.45 -17.56
N LEU A 319 -4.34 -13.71 -17.20
CA LEU A 319 -4.18 -12.29 -17.50
C LEU A 319 -3.76 -12.01 -18.94
N SER A 320 -3.19 -13.02 -19.62
CA SER A 320 -2.78 -12.93 -21.03
C SER A 320 -3.86 -13.39 -22.00
N ASP A 321 -4.75 -14.29 -21.55
CA ASP A 321 -5.80 -14.88 -22.37
C ASP A 321 -7.05 -15.17 -21.52
N PHE A 322 -8.09 -14.38 -21.72
CA PHE A 322 -9.36 -14.51 -20.99
C PHE A 322 -10.21 -15.72 -21.40
N SER A 323 -9.79 -16.53 -22.38
CA SER A 323 -10.38 -17.83 -22.67
C SER A 323 -9.90 -18.93 -21.72
N VAL A 324 -8.83 -18.69 -20.96
CA VAL A 324 -8.31 -19.62 -19.95
C VAL A 324 -9.34 -19.80 -18.84
N VAL A 325 -9.64 -21.07 -18.53
CA VAL A 325 -10.61 -21.42 -17.49
C VAL A 325 -10.13 -20.94 -16.14
N GLU A 326 -10.98 -20.21 -15.42
CA GLU A 326 -10.69 -19.74 -14.06
C GLU A 326 -10.66 -20.91 -13.08
N LYS A 327 -9.72 -20.86 -12.14
CA LYS A 327 -9.57 -21.86 -11.08
C LYS A 327 -9.76 -21.22 -9.71
N PRO A 328 -10.57 -21.84 -8.82
CA PRO A 328 -10.86 -21.27 -7.49
C PRO A 328 -9.63 -21.00 -6.62
N GLU A 329 -8.56 -21.78 -6.81
CA GLU A 329 -7.31 -21.66 -6.06
C GLU A 329 -6.40 -20.50 -6.52
N ILE A 330 -6.76 -19.81 -7.61
CA ILE A 330 -5.99 -18.68 -8.13
C ILE A 330 -6.59 -17.37 -7.59
N PRO A 331 -5.84 -16.54 -6.86
CA PRO A 331 -6.34 -15.31 -6.26
C PRO A 331 -6.97 -14.31 -7.25
N CYS A 332 -6.59 -14.37 -8.53
CA CYS A 332 -7.19 -13.54 -9.58
C CYS A 332 -8.63 -13.96 -9.91
N THR A 333 -9.05 -15.20 -9.60
CA THR A 333 -10.40 -15.69 -9.88
C THR A 333 -11.43 -14.96 -9.01
N GLY A 334 -12.40 -14.31 -9.67
CA GLY A 334 -13.41 -13.49 -8.99
C GLY A 334 -12.89 -12.12 -8.51
N CYS A 335 -11.64 -11.75 -8.85
CA CYS A 335 -11.13 -10.40 -8.63
C CYS A 335 -11.87 -9.40 -9.51
N GLN A 336 -12.35 -8.30 -8.93
CA GLN A 336 -13.11 -7.27 -9.66
C GLN A 336 -12.32 -6.63 -10.79
N ILE A 337 -10.99 -6.45 -10.62
CA ILE A 337 -10.12 -5.90 -11.67
C ILE A 337 -10.00 -6.89 -12.82
N TYR A 338 -9.78 -8.17 -12.53
CA TYR A 338 -9.73 -9.20 -13.53
C TYR A 338 -11.04 -9.29 -14.34
N GLU A 339 -12.19 -9.29 -13.65
CA GLU A 339 -13.50 -9.28 -14.28
C GLU A 339 -13.74 -8.03 -15.16
N PHE A 340 -13.28 -6.89 -14.69
CA PHE A 340 -13.36 -5.64 -15.46
C PHE A 340 -12.53 -5.69 -16.74
N LEU A 341 -11.28 -6.19 -16.69
CA LEU A 341 -10.40 -6.37 -17.83
C LEU A 341 -10.99 -7.39 -18.83
N LYS A 342 -11.49 -8.51 -18.31
CA LYS A 342 -12.12 -9.58 -19.11
C LYS A 342 -13.33 -9.07 -19.90
N LYS A 343 -14.23 -8.31 -19.27
CA LYS A 343 -15.39 -7.69 -19.95
C LYS A 343 -15.00 -6.76 -21.09
N ARG A 344 -13.83 -6.15 -21.04
CA ARG A 344 -13.30 -5.26 -22.07
C ARG A 344 -12.37 -5.95 -23.06
N ASN A 345 -12.10 -7.22 -22.87
CA ASN A 345 -11.13 -8.02 -23.63
C ASN A 345 -9.76 -7.33 -23.72
N LYS A 346 -9.28 -6.82 -22.59
CA LYS A 346 -8.01 -6.09 -22.44
C LYS A 346 -7.03 -6.87 -21.60
N THR A 347 -6.20 -7.68 -22.27
CA THR A 347 -5.14 -8.46 -21.63
C THR A 347 -4.06 -7.56 -21.03
N VAL A 348 -3.38 -8.06 -20.02
CA VAL A 348 -2.32 -7.34 -19.29
C VAL A 348 -0.94 -7.57 -19.93
N PHE A 349 -0.79 -8.67 -20.67
CA PHE A 349 0.44 -9.11 -21.31
C PHE A 349 0.24 -9.34 -22.80
#